data_2d149bcae11b115100eaa5d1575b6d32
#
_entry.id   2d149bcae11b115100eaa5d1575b6d32
#
_cell.length_a   1.000
_cell.length_b   1.000
_cell.length_c   1.000
_cell.angle_alpha   90.00
_cell.angle_beta   90.00
_cell.angle_gamma   90.00
#
_symmetry.space_group_name_H-M   'P 1'
#
loop_
_entity.id
_entity.type
_entity.pdbx_description
1 polymer ?
#
loop_
_entity_poly.entity_id
_entity_poly.type
_entity_poly.pdbx_seq_one_letter_code
_entity_poly.pdbx_strand_id
1 'polypeptide(L)'
;LILLGLHRLMTQKKRVLYFTSLTILFIQNYYFGFMMALFLTLWFFTQLSWDFKERRSSFFDFTIVSILAGVTSLIMIYPTILDLRTHGENFTKITRTFTENSWYLDVFAKNLIGSFDTTKYGAIPMIYVGLFPFLLAFLFFFVKSIRFHVKLAYLTLLVILIASFYLQALDLFWQGMHAPNMFLHRYAWLFSLTILFMAAEALNRLKEINWQRLCLAFSLVSIGFILTFLYRKHYPFLTSSHFVLTIEFLLVFFIVTLAFTVRKLSYPIFSAVILFFCLFEISINSYYQIDGIANEWVFAARSSYQGKIPAIDKLTSSLQDDQNFYRTEILQPQTGNDSMKYNFRGISQFSSVRNTDTSSTLDKLGFKSDGTNLNLRYQNNTLLMDSLFGIKYNISDRNPQKFAFHKLETQGNQTLYQNEMALSLAFLTASPYKDIPFSNLTLDNQKNFLNHLTGQSLTYYQRLHPLKTGADDPSQGPQKAKVEADSFLTYASIEYELYVQNDSQLYVNLPSLEFEN
;
A
#
# COMPACT_ATOMS: atom_id res chain seq x y z
N LEU A 1 10.31 -13.72 -15.59
CA LEU A 1 10.76 -13.44 -16.97
C LEU A 1 12.06 -12.63 -16.99
N ILE A 2 12.21 -11.56 -16.22
CA ILE A 2 13.40 -10.69 -16.20
C ILE A 2 14.67 -11.48 -15.87
N LEU A 3 14.66 -12.29 -14.79
CA LEU A 3 15.81 -13.14 -14.41
C LEU A 3 16.13 -14.19 -15.45
N LEU A 4 15.13 -14.80 -16.09
CA LEU A 4 15.34 -15.69 -17.23
C LEU A 4 15.95 -14.95 -18.41
N GLY A 5 15.48 -13.73 -18.68
CA GLY A 5 16.04 -12.87 -19.71
C GLY A 5 17.51 -12.54 -19.45
N LEU A 6 17.83 -12.15 -18.20
CA LEU A 6 19.21 -11.90 -17.78
C LEU A 6 20.09 -13.17 -17.90
N HIS A 7 19.58 -14.30 -17.46
CA HIS A 7 20.30 -15.59 -17.62
C HIS A 7 20.62 -15.88 -19.10
N ARG A 8 19.62 -15.72 -20.00
CA ARG A 8 19.83 -15.90 -21.44
C ARG A 8 20.79 -14.87 -22.04
N LEU A 9 20.76 -13.63 -21.55
CA LEU A 9 21.72 -12.62 -21.95
C LEU A 9 23.15 -13.02 -21.57
N MET A 10 23.34 -13.51 -20.33
CA MET A 10 24.66 -13.91 -19.81
C MET A 10 25.21 -15.18 -20.47
N THR A 11 24.36 -16.17 -20.77
CA THR A 11 24.77 -17.50 -21.26
C THR A 11 24.62 -17.67 -22.76
N GLN A 12 23.63 -17.02 -23.39
CA GLN A 12 23.29 -17.19 -24.80
C GLN A 12 23.43 -15.91 -25.62
N LYS A 13 23.80 -14.78 -25.00
CA LYS A 13 23.87 -13.44 -25.61
C LYS A 13 22.52 -12.97 -26.21
N LYS A 14 21.38 -13.52 -25.75
CA LYS A 14 20.03 -13.14 -26.20
C LYS A 14 19.47 -12.02 -25.32
N ARG A 15 19.31 -10.83 -25.91
CA ARG A 15 19.00 -9.58 -25.19
C ARG A 15 17.50 -9.28 -25.09
N VAL A 16 16.69 -9.72 -26.06
CA VAL A 16 15.31 -9.28 -26.26
C VAL A 16 14.43 -9.53 -25.05
N LEU A 17 14.44 -10.76 -24.49
CA LEU A 17 13.58 -11.08 -23.34
C LEU A 17 13.92 -10.22 -22.10
N TYR A 18 15.20 -9.97 -21.87
CA TYR A 18 15.64 -9.11 -20.77
C TYR A 18 15.17 -7.67 -20.98
N PHE A 19 15.43 -7.11 -22.17
CA PHE A 19 15.02 -5.76 -22.53
C PHE A 19 13.51 -5.56 -22.39
N THR A 20 12.71 -6.40 -23.05
CA THR A 20 11.24 -6.22 -23.08
C THR A 20 10.61 -6.40 -21.71
N SER A 21 11.02 -7.43 -20.95
CA SER A 21 10.45 -7.67 -19.62
C SER A 21 10.83 -6.60 -18.59
N LEU A 22 12.06 -6.04 -18.68
CA LEU A 22 12.49 -4.95 -17.81
C LEU A 22 11.79 -3.63 -18.16
N THR A 23 11.67 -3.32 -19.46
CA THR A 23 10.93 -2.15 -19.96
C THR A 23 9.47 -2.18 -19.51
N ILE A 24 8.80 -3.33 -19.66
CA ILE A 24 7.41 -3.49 -19.22
C ILE A 24 7.28 -3.26 -17.71
N LEU A 25 8.20 -3.79 -16.89
CA LEU A 25 8.16 -3.56 -15.45
C LEU A 25 8.31 -2.07 -15.12
N PHE A 26 9.24 -1.36 -15.74
CA PHE A 26 9.44 0.07 -15.51
C PHE A 26 8.22 0.90 -15.90
N ILE A 27 7.53 0.54 -16.99
CA ILE A 27 6.31 1.22 -17.43
C ILE A 27 5.14 0.94 -16.48
N GLN A 28 4.96 -0.32 -16.05
CA GLN A 28 3.83 -0.72 -15.21
C GLN A 28 3.98 -0.27 -13.76
N ASN A 29 5.19 -0.34 -13.22
CA ASN A 29 5.46 -0.01 -11.83
C ASN A 29 6.91 0.41 -11.63
N TYR A 30 7.16 1.71 -11.74
CA TYR A 30 8.51 2.29 -11.58
C TYR A 30 9.11 2.01 -10.20
N TYR A 31 8.29 1.91 -9.14
CA TYR A 31 8.75 1.69 -7.77
C TYR A 31 9.33 0.29 -7.60
N PHE A 32 8.60 -0.77 -8.00
CA PHE A 32 9.15 -2.12 -8.04
C PHE A 32 10.24 -2.27 -9.10
N GLY A 33 10.15 -1.51 -10.19
CA GLY A 33 11.18 -1.43 -11.21
C GLY A 33 12.52 -0.95 -10.65
N PHE A 34 12.52 0.07 -9.80
CA PHE A 34 13.70 0.57 -9.11
C PHE A 34 14.33 -0.50 -8.20
N MET A 35 13.53 -1.14 -7.33
CA MET A 35 14.00 -2.23 -6.47
C MET A 35 14.59 -3.38 -7.30
N MET A 36 13.92 -3.74 -8.38
CA MET A 36 14.39 -4.81 -9.27
C MET A 36 15.69 -4.43 -9.99
N ALA A 37 15.87 -3.19 -10.41
CA ALA A 37 17.12 -2.73 -11.05
C ALA A 37 18.32 -2.82 -10.09
N LEU A 38 18.15 -2.42 -8.83
CA LEU A 38 19.17 -2.59 -7.80
C LEU A 38 19.49 -4.07 -7.57
N PHE A 39 18.46 -4.90 -7.44
CA PHE A 39 18.65 -6.33 -7.27
C PHE A 39 19.33 -6.98 -8.47
N LEU A 40 18.95 -6.64 -9.70
CA LEU A 40 19.56 -7.17 -10.93
C LEU A 40 21.06 -6.86 -11.01
N THR A 41 21.48 -5.70 -10.50
CA THR A 41 22.90 -5.38 -10.40
C THR A 41 23.63 -6.34 -9.45
N LEU A 42 23.11 -6.54 -8.24
CA LEU A 42 23.67 -7.48 -7.28
C LEU A 42 23.59 -8.93 -7.79
N TRP A 43 22.48 -9.30 -8.41
CA TRP A 43 22.25 -10.61 -8.99
C TRP A 43 23.19 -10.89 -10.17
N PHE A 44 23.46 -9.91 -11.02
CA PHE A 44 24.42 -10.05 -12.12
C PHE A 44 25.82 -10.44 -11.58
N PHE A 45 26.31 -9.71 -10.56
CA PHE A 45 27.58 -10.05 -9.93
C PHE A 45 27.56 -11.43 -9.25
N THR A 46 26.48 -11.78 -8.60
CA THR A 46 26.29 -13.14 -8.03
C THR A 46 26.34 -14.20 -9.12
N GLN A 47 25.70 -13.97 -10.27
CA GLN A 47 25.69 -14.88 -11.40
C GLN A 47 27.04 -14.98 -12.12
N LEU A 48 27.88 -13.94 -12.09
CA LEU A 48 29.26 -14.02 -12.58
C LEU A 48 30.09 -15.07 -11.86
N SER A 49 29.80 -15.34 -10.59
CA SER A 49 30.54 -16.32 -9.78
C SER A 49 30.42 -17.75 -10.30
N TRP A 50 29.37 -18.11 -11.05
CA TRP A 50 29.20 -19.44 -11.60
C TRP A 50 30.20 -19.76 -12.73
N ASP A 51 30.43 -18.81 -13.63
CA ASP A 51 31.42 -18.87 -14.69
C ASP A 51 31.89 -17.46 -15.08
N PHE A 52 32.92 -17.01 -14.42
CA PHE A 52 33.46 -15.67 -14.61
C PHE A 52 33.99 -15.43 -16.02
N LYS A 53 34.70 -16.41 -16.59
CA LYS A 53 35.35 -16.25 -17.90
C LYS A 53 34.34 -16.06 -19.02
N GLU A 54 33.30 -16.85 -19.04
CA GLU A 54 32.25 -16.79 -20.07
C GLU A 54 31.32 -15.59 -19.84
N ARG A 55 30.86 -15.39 -18.60
CA ARG A 55 29.80 -14.41 -18.28
C ARG A 55 30.29 -12.97 -18.18
N ARG A 56 31.56 -12.72 -17.91
CA ARG A 56 32.13 -11.35 -17.84
C ARG A 56 31.94 -10.55 -19.14
N SER A 57 31.98 -11.23 -20.29
CA SER A 57 31.75 -10.59 -21.59
C SER A 57 30.34 -10.02 -21.77
N SER A 58 29.41 -10.37 -20.88
CA SER A 58 28.03 -9.87 -20.89
C SER A 58 27.85 -8.57 -20.08
N PHE A 59 28.91 -8.06 -19.44
CA PHE A 59 28.82 -6.84 -18.63
C PHE A 59 28.35 -5.62 -19.43
N PHE A 60 28.95 -5.40 -20.60
CA PHE A 60 28.54 -4.28 -21.47
C PHE A 60 27.12 -4.49 -22.01
N ASP A 61 26.76 -5.73 -22.40
CA ASP A 61 25.42 -6.05 -22.85
C ASP A 61 24.38 -5.80 -21.74
N PHE A 62 24.67 -6.23 -20.53
CA PHE A 62 23.82 -5.98 -19.37
C PHE A 62 23.62 -4.49 -19.13
N THR A 63 24.71 -3.72 -19.11
CA THR A 63 24.67 -2.27 -18.87
C THR A 63 23.89 -1.55 -19.97
N ILE A 64 24.23 -1.80 -21.24
CA ILE A 64 23.59 -1.13 -22.38
C ILE A 64 22.09 -1.48 -22.42
N VAL A 65 21.75 -2.74 -22.31
CA VAL A 65 20.34 -3.18 -22.39
C VAL A 65 19.52 -2.66 -21.19
N SER A 66 20.10 -2.58 -19.99
CA SER A 66 19.43 -1.99 -18.82
C SER A 66 19.19 -0.49 -19.01
N ILE A 67 20.18 0.26 -19.53
CA ILE A 67 20.02 1.68 -19.85
C ILE A 67 18.97 1.88 -20.95
N LEU A 68 19.01 1.07 -22.01
CA LEU A 68 18.01 1.16 -23.09
C LEU A 68 16.60 0.88 -22.58
N ALA A 69 16.42 -0.11 -21.68
CA ALA A 69 15.14 -0.37 -21.06
C ALA A 69 14.65 0.85 -20.25
N GLY A 70 15.54 1.48 -19.47
CA GLY A 70 15.24 2.70 -18.74
C GLY A 70 14.88 3.86 -19.66
N VAL A 71 15.68 4.11 -20.71
CA VAL A 71 15.41 5.19 -21.68
C VAL A 71 14.09 4.97 -22.42
N THR A 72 13.81 3.76 -22.86
CA THR A 72 12.52 3.43 -23.50
C THR A 72 11.33 3.67 -22.57
N SER A 73 11.51 3.44 -21.27
CA SER A 73 10.46 3.61 -20.26
C SER A 73 10.24 5.08 -19.88
N LEU A 74 11.10 6.02 -20.32
CA LEU A 74 10.94 7.45 -20.02
C LEU A 74 9.62 8.02 -20.53
N ILE A 75 8.98 7.40 -21.50
CA ILE A 75 7.62 7.77 -21.94
C ILE A 75 6.61 7.82 -20.78
N MET A 76 6.78 6.97 -19.76
CA MET A 76 5.96 6.94 -18.55
C MET A 76 6.69 7.52 -17.34
N ILE A 77 7.97 7.19 -17.18
CA ILE A 77 8.74 7.59 -15.99
C ILE A 77 8.98 9.10 -15.97
N TYR A 78 9.23 9.74 -17.11
CA TYR A 78 9.52 11.18 -17.13
C TYR A 78 8.32 12.04 -16.71
N PRO A 79 7.10 11.85 -17.25
CA PRO A 79 5.91 12.53 -16.72
C PRO A 79 5.69 12.26 -15.23
N THR A 80 5.90 11.01 -14.77
CA THR A 80 5.77 10.64 -13.35
C THR A 80 6.77 11.41 -12.46
N ILE A 81 8.04 11.56 -12.91
CA ILE A 81 9.04 12.34 -12.15
C ILE A 81 8.63 13.82 -12.07
N LEU A 82 8.11 14.38 -13.17
CA LEU A 82 7.64 15.77 -13.16
C LEU A 82 6.47 15.95 -12.20
N ASP A 83 5.53 15.03 -12.18
CA ASP A 83 4.39 15.03 -11.28
C ASP A 83 4.82 14.87 -9.81
N LEU A 84 5.68 13.89 -9.49
CA LEU A 84 6.21 13.68 -8.13
C LEU A 84 6.93 14.91 -7.56
N ARG A 85 7.58 15.72 -8.39
CA ARG A 85 8.20 16.98 -7.95
C ARG A 85 7.21 17.99 -7.40
N THR A 86 5.96 17.95 -7.82
CA THR A 86 4.88 18.84 -7.39
C THR A 86 4.13 18.33 -6.17
N HIS A 87 4.44 17.11 -5.68
CA HIS A 87 3.78 16.50 -4.53
C HIS A 87 4.33 16.98 -3.19
N GLY A 88 5.41 17.76 -3.19
CA GLY A 88 5.99 18.31 -1.96
C GLY A 88 6.63 17.28 -1.02
N GLU A 89 6.75 16.01 -1.42
CA GLU A 89 7.39 14.99 -0.61
C GLU A 89 8.92 15.16 -0.65
N ASN A 90 9.48 15.40 0.52
CA ASN A 90 10.92 15.47 0.70
C ASN A 90 11.49 14.08 0.96
N PHE A 91 12.78 13.90 0.63
CA PHE A 91 13.51 12.69 1.04
C PHE A 91 13.45 12.51 2.56
N THR A 92 13.20 11.27 2.98
CA THR A 92 13.19 10.93 4.40
C THR A 92 14.60 11.08 4.96
N LYS A 93 14.75 11.88 6.01
CA LYS A 93 16.03 12.04 6.68
C LYS A 93 16.37 10.77 7.45
N ILE A 94 17.63 10.33 7.34
CA ILE A 94 18.17 9.25 8.15
C ILE A 94 18.36 9.81 9.56
N THR A 95 17.59 9.31 10.50
CA THR A 95 17.60 9.78 11.91
C THR A 95 18.14 8.74 12.88
N ARG A 96 18.17 7.46 12.45
CA ARG A 96 18.59 6.33 13.28
C ARG A 96 19.55 5.44 12.49
N THR A 97 20.38 4.69 13.19
CA THR A 97 21.24 3.68 12.55
C THR A 97 20.42 2.45 12.15
N PHE A 98 19.57 1.99 13.05
CA PHE A 98 18.75 0.79 12.86
C PHE A 98 17.29 1.15 12.52
N THR A 99 16.64 0.26 11.77
CA THR A 99 15.22 0.32 11.49
C THR A 99 14.41 0.09 12.78
N GLU A 100 13.17 0.55 12.79
CA GLU A 100 12.26 0.37 13.91
C GLU A 100 11.88 -1.12 14.05
N ASN A 101 11.79 -1.60 15.29
CA ASN A 101 11.39 -2.96 15.68
C ASN A 101 12.22 -4.12 15.11
N SER A 102 13.28 -3.90 14.33
CA SER A 102 14.12 -5.00 13.85
C SER A 102 14.97 -5.60 14.98
N TRP A 103 15.07 -6.95 14.98
CA TRP A 103 15.89 -7.68 15.91
C TRP A 103 16.60 -8.88 15.24
N TYR A 104 17.66 -9.40 15.84
CA TYR A 104 18.61 -10.32 15.21
C TYR A 104 18.03 -11.66 14.72
N LEU A 105 16.87 -12.08 15.20
CA LEU A 105 16.21 -13.34 14.83
C LEU A 105 15.00 -13.19 13.93
N ASP A 106 14.78 -12.01 13.35
CA ASP A 106 13.63 -11.72 12.47
C ASP A 106 13.52 -12.72 11.32
N VAL A 107 14.66 -13.13 10.74
CA VAL A 107 14.70 -14.12 9.67
C VAL A 107 14.08 -15.44 10.10
N PHE A 108 14.30 -15.87 11.34
CA PHE A 108 13.68 -17.09 11.88
C PHE A 108 12.26 -16.83 12.36
N ALA A 109 12.01 -15.73 13.06
CA ALA A 109 10.69 -15.37 13.54
C ALA A 109 9.64 -15.31 12.41
N LYS A 110 10.00 -14.75 11.25
CA LYS A 110 9.11 -14.64 10.08
C LYS A 110 9.04 -15.91 9.23
N ASN A 111 9.89 -16.90 9.48
CA ASN A 111 9.81 -18.22 8.85
C ASN A 111 9.13 -19.29 9.73
N LEU A 112 8.58 -18.92 10.91
CA LEU A 112 7.65 -19.76 11.65
C LEU A 112 6.31 -19.86 10.92
N ILE A 113 5.72 -21.05 10.85
CA ILE A 113 4.39 -21.24 10.22
C ILE A 113 3.34 -20.40 10.96
N GLY A 114 2.58 -19.62 10.22
CA GLY A 114 1.53 -18.76 10.77
C GLY A 114 2.01 -17.44 11.36
N SER A 115 3.30 -17.13 11.28
CA SER A 115 3.88 -15.91 11.82
C SER A 115 3.33 -14.66 11.11
N PHE A 116 2.41 -13.97 11.74
CA PHE A 116 1.88 -12.66 11.32
C PHE A 116 2.13 -11.65 12.44
N ASP A 117 2.78 -10.53 12.13
CA ASP A 117 2.99 -9.42 13.06
C ASP A 117 2.01 -8.26 12.76
N THR A 118 2.28 -7.49 11.72
CA THR A 118 1.43 -6.39 11.27
C THR A 118 1.76 -6.01 9.83
N THR A 119 0.82 -5.40 9.14
CA THR A 119 1.07 -4.72 7.86
C THR A 119 1.32 -3.22 8.05
N LYS A 120 1.13 -2.70 9.26
CA LYS A 120 1.25 -1.29 9.64
C LYS A 120 2.70 -0.91 10.00
N TYR A 121 2.86 0.22 10.68
CA TYR A 121 4.15 0.66 11.18
C TYR A 121 4.69 -0.32 12.23
N GLY A 122 6.01 -0.49 12.26
CA GLY A 122 6.67 -1.43 13.15
C GLY A 122 6.71 -2.88 12.65
N ALA A 123 6.23 -3.15 11.43
CA ALA A 123 6.35 -4.46 10.80
C ALA A 123 7.81 -4.88 10.61
N ILE A 124 8.12 -6.15 10.87
CA ILE A 124 9.39 -6.76 10.47
C ILE A 124 9.27 -7.39 9.08
N PRO A 125 10.37 -7.67 8.36
CA PRO A 125 10.33 -8.10 6.95
C PRO A 125 9.49 -9.35 6.71
N MET A 126 8.56 -9.31 5.76
CA MET A 126 7.75 -10.46 5.36
C MET A 126 8.53 -11.36 4.38
N ILE A 127 9.19 -12.39 4.93
CA ILE A 127 10.17 -13.23 4.22
C ILE A 127 9.89 -14.72 4.32
N TYR A 128 8.67 -15.12 4.62
CA TYR A 128 8.30 -16.54 4.65
C TYR A 128 8.48 -17.22 3.29
N VAL A 129 9.19 -18.34 3.26
CA VAL A 129 9.48 -19.09 2.02
C VAL A 129 9.04 -20.56 2.09
N GLY A 130 8.54 -21.01 3.23
CA GLY A 130 8.30 -22.40 3.54
C GLY A 130 9.53 -23.09 4.13
N LEU A 131 9.30 -24.02 5.05
CA LEU A 131 10.38 -24.67 5.81
C LEU A 131 11.27 -25.58 4.96
N PHE A 132 10.69 -26.24 3.96
CA PHE A 132 11.48 -27.09 3.07
C PHE A 132 12.45 -26.28 2.20
N PRO A 133 12.04 -25.23 1.47
CA PRO A 133 12.98 -24.33 0.80
C PRO A 133 13.97 -23.67 1.75
N PHE A 134 13.55 -23.29 2.94
CA PHE A 134 14.45 -22.71 3.94
C PHE A 134 15.56 -23.69 4.37
N LEU A 135 15.23 -24.94 4.68
CA LEU A 135 16.18 -26.00 4.96
C LEU A 135 17.15 -26.24 3.78
N LEU A 136 16.62 -26.29 2.56
CA LEU A 136 17.42 -26.49 1.34
C LEU A 136 18.40 -25.32 1.10
N ALA A 137 18.02 -24.09 1.43
CA ALA A 137 18.93 -22.94 1.32
C ALA A 137 20.14 -23.06 2.25
N PHE A 138 19.97 -23.60 3.45
CA PHE A 138 21.10 -23.95 4.30
C PHE A 138 21.92 -25.10 3.71
N LEU A 139 21.28 -26.13 3.14
CA LEU A 139 21.96 -27.23 2.44
C LEU A 139 22.80 -26.77 1.25
N PHE A 140 22.43 -25.69 0.57
CA PHE A 140 23.18 -25.11 -0.55
C PHE A 140 24.67 -24.93 -0.19
N PHE A 141 24.96 -24.48 1.01
CA PHE A 141 26.33 -24.25 1.47
C PHE A 141 27.13 -25.57 1.67
N PHE A 142 26.45 -26.71 1.79
CA PHE A 142 27.06 -28.02 1.99
C PHE A 142 27.15 -28.87 0.72
N VAL A 143 26.61 -28.41 -0.42
CA VAL A 143 26.72 -29.09 -1.73
C VAL A 143 28.18 -29.03 -2.21
N LYS A 144 28.79 -30.18 -2.52
CA LYS A 144 30.20 -30.25 -2.92
C LYS A 144 30.48 -29.70 -4.31
N SER A 145 29.59 -29.93 -5.26
CA SER A 145 29.75 -29.46 -6.64
C SER A 145 29.63 -27.95 -6.81
N ILE A 146 29.07 -27.24 -5.83
CA ILE A 146 29.02 -25.78 -5.83
C ILE A 146 30.36 -25.25 -5.30
N ARG A 147 31.05 -24.49 -6.15
CA ARG A 147 32.36 -23.89 -5.85
C ARG A 147 32.26 -22.89 -4.69
N PHE A 148 33.33 -22.76 -3.91
CA PHE A 148 33.35 -21.88 -2.72
C PHE A 148 33.03 -20.41 -3.06
N HIS A 149 33.59 -19.87 -4.14
CA HIS A 149 33.32 -18.48 -4.54
C HIS A 149 31.86 -18.22 -4.94
N VAL A 150 31.14 -19.24 -5.45
CA VAL A 150 29.70 -19.13 -5.69
C VAL A 150 28.94 -19.04 -4.37
N LYS A 151 29.27 -19.91 -3.40
CA LYS A 151 28.67 -19.87 -2.06
C LYS A 151 28.92 -18.53 -1.39
N LEU A 152 30.15 -17.99 -1.51
CA LEU A 152 30.50 -16.67 -0.96
C LEU A 152 29.70 -15.55 -1.62
N ALA A 153 29.50 -15.59 -2.96
CA ALA A 153 28.70 -14.59 -3.66
C ALA A 153 27.23 -14.58 -3.21
N TYR A 154 26.61 -15.76 -3.04
CA TYR A 154 25.26 -15.84 -2.49
C TYR A 154 25.20 -15.41 -1.02
N LEU A 155 26.19 -15.77 -0.22
CA LEU A 155 26.28 -15.30 1.18
C LEU A 155 26.38 -13.77 1.23
N THR A 156 27.23 -13.16 0.39
CA THR A 156 27.36 -11.70 0.31
C THR A 156 26.04 -11.05 -0.07
N LEU A 157 25.31 -11.59 -1.06
CA LEU A 157 24.00 -11.11 -1.45
C LEU A 157 23.00 -11.18 -0.29
N LEU A 158 22.95 -12.31 0.43
CA LEU A 158 22.10 -12.47 1.62
C LEU A 158 22.47 -11.48 2.73
N VAL A 159 23.78 -11.29 2.99
CA VAL A 159 24.25 -10.32 3.99
C VAL A 159 23.82 -8.90 3.63
N ILE A 160 23.92 -8.50 2.35
CA ILE A 160 23.46 -7.18 1.91
C ILE A 160 21.95 -7.04 2.13
N LEU A 161 21.15 -8.04 1.75
CA LEU A 161 19.69 -8.00 1.91
C LEU A 161 19.28 -7.99 3.39
N ILE A 162 19.93 -8.81 4.22
CA ILE A 162 19.68 -8.84 5.68
C ILE A 162 20.12 -7.51 6.31
N ALA A 163 21.30 -7.00 5.98
CA ALA A 163 21.76 -5.70 6.47
C ALA A 163 20.79 -4.57 6.09
N SER A 164 20.14 -4.68 4.91
CA SER A 164 19.14 -3.70 4.48
C SER A 164 17.89 -3.72 5.36
N PHE A 165 17.52 -4.83 5.95
CA PHE A 165 16.39 -4.90 6.89
C PHE A 165 16.71 -4.19 8.22
N TYR A 166 17.96 -4.20 8.65
CA TYR A 166 18.38 -3.63 9.93
C TYR A 166 18.87 -2.20 9.85
N LEU A 167 19.47 -1.78 8.74
CA LEU A 167 20.10 -0.47 8.59
C LEU A 167 19.14 0.50 7.89
N GLN A 168 18.70 1.56 8.59
CA GLN A 168 17.75 2.53 8.06
C GLN A 168 18.21 3.14 6.72
N ALA A 169 19.51 3.42 6.59
CA ALA A 169 20.05 3.99 5.35
C ALA A 169 19.87 3.06 4.14
N LEU A 170 20.10 1.76 4.33
CA LEU A 170 19.92 0.76 3.27
C LEU A 170 18.45 0.48 2.99
N ASP A 171 17.62 0.40 4.04
CA ASP A 171 16.17 0.24 3.90
C ASP A 171 15.57 1.37 3.07
N LEU A 172 15.88 2.63 3.41
CA LEU A 172 15.45 3.80 2.64
C LEU A 172 16.01 3.80 1.22
N PHE A 173 17.26 3.37 1.02
CA PHE A 173 17.86 3.31 -0.32
C PHE A 173 17.07 2.39 -1.26
N TRP A 174 16.64 1.20 -0.80
CA TRP A 174 15.77 0.31 -1.58
C TRP A 174 14.43 0.95 -1.95
N GLN A 175 13.98 1.93 -1.20
CA GLN A 175 12.69 2.59 -1.34
C GLN A 175 12.80 3.99 -1.98
N GLY A 176 13.94 4.29 -2.64
CA GLY A 176 14.17 5.57 -3.30
C GLY A 176 14.31 6.74 -2.32
N MET A 177 14.79 6.49 -1.10
CA MET A 177 14.96 7.47 0.00
C MET A 177 13.63 8.03 0.55
N HIS A 178 12.49 7.37 0.28
CA HIS A 178 11.20 7.71 0.87
C HIS A 178 10.74 6.59 1.79
N ALA A 179 10.43 6.92 3.06
CA ALA A 179 9.84 5.96 3.97
C ALA A 179 8.43 5.56 3.49
N PRO A 180 8.12 4.26 3.40
CA PRO A 180 6.81 3.83 2.97
C PRO A 180 5.77 4.13 4.04
N ASN A 181 4.57 4.50 3.61
CA ASN A 181 3.41 4.54 4.47
C ASN A 181 2.88 3.12 4.64
N MET A 182 3.15 2.49 5.80
CA MET A 182 2.83 1.07 6.08
C MET A 182 3.49 0.08 5.09
N PHE A 183 3.28 -1.22 5.27
CA PHE A 183 3.88 -2.27 4.44
C PHE A 183 5.40 -2.08 4.29
N LEU A 184 6.09 -2.07 5.42
CA LEU A 184 7.53 -1.80 5.49
C LEU A 184 8.35 -2.88 4.76
N HIS A 185 9.61 -2.58 4.46
CA HIS A 185 10.55 -3.50 3.81
C HIS A 185 10.00 -4.12 2.51
N ARG A 186 9.37 -3.31 1.66
CA ARG A 186 8.68 -3.79 0.43
C ARG A 186 9.57 -4.56 -0.55
N TYR A 187 10.88 -4.48 -0.41
CA TYR A 187 11.87 -5.26 -1.17
C TYR A 187 12.15 -6.65 -0.56
N ALA A 188 11.55 -7.02 0.56
CA ALA A 188 11.80 -8.29 1.28
C ALA A 188 11.59 -9.55 0.40
N TRP A 189 10.70 -9.49 -0.59
CA TRP A 189 10.50 -10.57 -1.55
C TRP A 189 11.75 -10.94 -2.35
N LEU A 190 12.74 -10.03 -2.49
CA LEU A 190 14.03 -10.30 -3.14
C LEU A 190 14.90 -11.25 -2.31
N PHE A 191 14.80 -11.15 -0.98
CA PHE A 191 15.40 -12.12 -0.09
C PHE A 191 14.76 -13.51 -0.26
N SER A 192 13.42 -13.57 -0.22
CA SER A 192 12.68 -14.81 -0.43
C SER A 192 13.00 -15.45 -1.79
N LEU A 193 13.08 -14.63 -2.82
CA LEU A 193 13.48 -15.08 -4.17
C LEU A 193 14.91 -15.67 -4.18
N THR A 194 15.87 -15.05 -3.50
CA THR A 194 17.25 -15.55 -3.39
C THR A 194 17.30 -16.89 -2.67
N ILE A 195 16.57 -17.04 -1.55
CA ILE A 195 16.44 -18.30 -0.81
C ILE A 195 15.85 -19.39 -1.71
N LEU A 196 14.81 -19.10 -2.49
CA LEU A 196 14.21 -20.06 -3.42
C LEU A 196 15.18 -20.52 -4.52
N PHE A 197 16.01 -19.63 -5.07
CA PHE A 197 17.06 -20.00 -6.03
C PHE A 197 18.12 -20.91 -5.38
N MET A 198 18.56 -20.60 -4.18
CA MET A 198 19.50 -21.44 -3.44
C MET A 198 18.89 -22.82 -3.14
N ALA A 199 17.63 -22.84 -2.75
CA ALA A 199 16.88 -24.08 -2.50
C ALA A 199 16.77 -24.95 -3.76
N ALA A 200 16.44 -24.33 -4.90
CA ALA A 200 16.37 -25.04 -6.19
C ALA A 200 17.71 -25.63 -6.61
N GLU A 201 18.81 -24.88 -6.43
CA GLU A 201 20.16 -25.39 -6.72
C GLU A 201 20.56 -26.54 -5.79
N ALA A 202 20.19 -26.49 -4.50
CA ALA A 202 20.42 -27.57 -3.56
C ALA A 202 19.56 -28.80 -3.88
N LEU A 203 18.28 -28.59 -4.24
CA LEU A 203 17.36 -29.66 -4.61
C LEU A 203 17.84 -30.44 -5.85
N ASN A 204 18.30 -29.72 -6.89
CA ASN A 204 18.86 -30.33 -8.09
C ASN A 204 20.09 -31.22 -7.80
N ARG A 205 20.79 -30.93 -6.70
CA ARG A 205 22.00 -31.65 -6.27
C ARG A 205 21.79 -32.45 -4.98
N LEU A 206 20.56 -32.73 -4.60
CA LEU A 206 20.23 -33.38 -3.33
C LEU A 206 20.87 -34.78 -3.21
N LYS A 207 21.07 -35.46 -4.33
CA LYS A 207 21.77 -36.77 -4.38
C LYS A 207 23.24 -36.75 -3.97
N GLU A 208 23.85 -35.54 -3.97
CA GLU A 208 25.25 -35.33 -3.52
C GLU A 208 25.35 -35.13 -2.01
N ILE A 209 24.21 -34.90 -1.34
CA ILE A 209 24.14 -34.64 0.09
C ILE A 209 24.14 -35.97 0.84
N ASN A 210 25.08 -36.12 1.78
CA ASN A 210 25.06 -37.23 2.73
C ASN A 210 24.24 -36.83 3.98
N TRP A 211 23.82 -37.87 4.73
CA TRP A 211 23.00 -37.66 5.94
C TRP A 211 23.64 -36.72 6.98
N GLN A 212 24.98 -36.75 7.12
CA GLN A 212 25.70 -35.91 8.07
C GLN A 212 25.54 -34.41 7.77
N ARG A 213 25.58 -34.01 6.48
CA ARG A 213 25.38 -32.63 6.04
C ARG A 213 23.93 -32.20 6.18
N LEU A 214 23.02 -33.13 5.94
CA LEU A 214 21.60 -32.90 6.17
C LEU A 214 21.34 -32.64 7.67
N CYS A 215 21.91 -33.47 8.55
CA CYS A 215 21.82 -33.26 10.00
C CYS A 215 22.44 -31.93 10.43
N LEU A 216 23.57 -31.52 9.86
CA LEU A 216 24.19 -30.23 10.17
C LEU A 216 23.31 -29.05 9.74
N ALA A 217 22.75 -29.07 8.53
CA ALA A 217 21.83 -28.03 8.06
C ALA A 217 20.56 -27.98 8.92
N PHE A 218 19.97 -29.13 9.22
CA PHE A 218 18.82 -29.24 10.11
C PHE A 218 19.12 -28.69 11.51
N SER A 219 20.28 -29.02 12.07
CA SER A 219 20.69 -28.50 13.39
C SER A 219 20.85 -26.98 13.40
N LEU A 220 21.45 -26.39 12.34
CA LEU A 220 21.58 -24.94 12.22
C LEU A 220 20.24 -24.24 12.15
N VAL A 221 19.31 -24.76 11.36
CA VAL A 221 17.95 -24.21 11.26
C VAL A 221 17.21 -24.37 12.60
N SER A 222 17.33 -25.55 13.23
CA SER A 222 16.70 -25.81 14.54
C SER A 222 17.24 -24.91 15.63
N ILE A 223 18.56 -24.67 15.68
CA ILE A 223 19.17 -23.71 16.63
C ILE A 223 18.56 -22.32 16.44
N GLY A 224 18.40 -21.84 15.21
CA GLY A 224 17.76 -20.56 14.95
C GLY A 224 16.34 -20.47 15.51
N PHE A 225 15.49 -21.49 15.29
CA PHE A 225 14.14 -21.52 15.85
C PHE A 225 14.14 -21.69 17.39
N ILE A 226 15.04 -22.48 17.94
CA ILE A 226 15.20 -22.60 19.42
C ILE A 226 15.60 -21.26 20.04
N LEU A 227 16.55 -20.55 19.45
CA LEU A 227 16.93 -19.22 19.90
C LEU A 227 15.74 -18.26 19.82
N THR A 228 14.97 -18.30 18.72
CA THR A 228 13.74 -17.49 18.58
C THR A 228 12.72 -17.80 19.68
N PHE A 229 12.57 -19.07 20.05
CA PHE A 229 11.70 -19.46 21.17
C PHE A 229 12.21 -18.93 22.52
N LEU A 230 13.53 -19.02 22.77
CA LEU A 230 14.12 -18.50 24.02
C LEU A 230 13.97 -16.97 24.14
N TYR A 231 14.07 -16.26 23.02
CA TYR A 231 13.93 -14.80 22.96
C TYR A 231 12.56 -14.31 22.49
N ARG A 232 11.52 -15.15 22.56
CA ARG A 232 10.17 -14.85 22.08
C ARG A 232 9.53 -13.59 22.68
N LYS A 233 10.06 -13.07 23.78
CA LYS A 233 9.59 -11.80 24.38
C LYS A 233 9.74 -10.61 23.42
N HIS A 234 10.66 -10.66 22.46
CA HIS A 234 10.83 -9.66 21.41
C HIS A 234 9.79 -9.79 20.30
N TYR A 235 9.05 -10.89 20.25
CA TYR A 235 8.08 -11.21 19.22
C TYR A 235 6.71 -11.55 19.84
N PRO A 236 5.98 -10.52 20.36
CA PRO A 236 4.73 -10.76 21.10
C PRO A 236 3.63 -11.40 20.25
N PHE A 237 3.73 -11.33 18.92
CA PHE A 237 2.83 -11.98 17.99
C PHE A 237 3.06 -13.50 17.85
N LEU A 238 4.17 -14.05 18.35
CA LEU A 238 4.48 -15.47 18.28
C LEU A 238 3.85 -16.23 19.45
N THR A 239 3.02 -17.18 19.14
CA THR A 239 2.39 -18.11 20.11
C THR A 239 3.09 -19.47 20.12
N SER A 240 2.88 -20.27 21.14
CA SER A 240 3.44 -21.62 21.22
C SER A 240 3.02 -22.53 20.06
N SER A 241 1.82 -22.33 19.49
CA SER A 241 1.34 -23.10 18.33
C SER A 241 2.19 -22.91 17.08
N HIS A 242 2.71 -21.70 16.84
CA HIS A 242 3.61 -21.43 15.70
C HIS A 242 4.90 -22.27 15.80
N PHE A 243 5.45 -22.39 17.01
CA PHE A 243 6.65 -23.20 17.25
C PHE A 243 6.37 -24.70 17.11
N VAL A 244 5.25 -25.20 17.65
CA VAL A 244 4.86 -26.62 17.55
C VAL A 244 4.67 -27.00 16.09
N LEU A 245 3.86 -26.26 15.34
CA LEU A 245 3.64 -26.49 13.91
C LEU A 245 4.96 -26.46 13.13
N THR A 246 5.82 -25.49 13.39
CA THR A 246 7.11 -25.37 12.71
C THR A 246 8.02 -26.56 12.98
N ILE A 247 8.09 -27.04 14.23
CA ILE A 247 8.90 -28.20 14.59
C ILE A 247 8.34 -29.48 13.93
N GLU A 248 7.02 -29.67 13.94
CA GLU A 248 6.39 -30.85 13.30
C GLU A 248 6.70 -30.91 11.81
N PHE A 249 6.46 -29.83 11.07
CA PHE A 249 6.75 -29.79 9.64
C PHE A 249 8.25 -29.90 9.34
N LEU A 250 9.09 -29.23 10.11
CA LEU A 250 10.54 -29.30 9.95
C LEU A 250 11.06 -30.73 10.14
N LEU A 251 10.54 -31.45 11.15
CA LEU A 251 10.85 -32.86 11.38
C LEU A 251 10.39 -33.75 10.22
N VAL A 252 9.19 -33.53 9.70
CA VAL A 252 8.70 -34.29 8.54
C VAL A 252 9.61 -34.07 7.34
N PHE A 253 9.94 -32.81 7.00
CA PHE A 253 10.86 -32.50 5.89
C PHE A 253 12.25 -33.12 6.09
N PHE A 254 12.75 -33.07 7.32
CA PHE A 254 14.02 -33.70 7.66
C PHE A 254 13.97 -35.23 7.46
N ILE A 255 12.99 -35.91 8.05
CA ILE A 255 12.86 -37.38 7.98
C ILE A 255 12.69 -37.85 6.54
N VAL A 256 11.82 -37.22 5.76
CA VAL A 256 11.56 -37.54 4.36
C VAL A 256 12.82 -37.34 3.51
N THR A 257 13.53 -36.20 3.74
CA THR A 257 14.78 -35.92 3.04
C THR A 257 15.90 -36.90 3.45
N LEU A 258 15.96 -37.24 4.73
CA LEU A 258 16.90 -38.25 5.25
C LEU A 258 16.65 -39.62 4.61
N ALA A 259 15.39 -40.08 4.59
CA ALA A 259 15.02 -41.35 3.96
C ALA A 259 15.39 -41.38 2.47
N PHE A 260 15.28 -40.25 1.77
CA PHE A 260 15.73 -40.14 0.39
C PHE A 260 17.26 -40.19 0.28
N THR A 261 18.00 -39.43 1.10
CA THR A 261 19.48 -39.40 1.04
C THR A 261 20.12 -40.75 1.39
N VAL A 262 19.50 -41.54 2.28
CA VAL A 262 19.94 -42.90 2.61
C VAL A 262 19.35 -43.98 1.67
N ARG A 263 18.75 -43.55 0.55
CA ARG A 263 18.20 -44.41 -0.52
C ARG A 263 17.07 -45.37 -0.10
N LYS A 264 16.34 -45.04 0.97
CA LYS A 264 15.16 -45.79 1.40
C LYS A 264 13.88 -45.33 0.70
N LEU A 265 13.91 -44.18 0.01
CA LEU A 265 12.77 -43.62 -0.70
C LEU A 265 13.10 -43.43 -2.18
N SER A 266 12.17 -43.80 -3.07
CA SER A 266 12.31 -43.51 -4.50
C SER A 266 12.00 -42.05 -4.79
N TYR A 267 12.54 -41.49 -5.88
CA TYR A 267 12.34 -40.09 -6.25
C TYR A 267 10.86 -39.69 -6.42
N PRO A 268 10.00 -40.52 -7.11
CA PRO A 268 8.59 -40.17 -7.23
C PRO A 268 7.86 -40.07 -5.88
N ILE A 269 8.12 -41.02 -4.97
CA ILE A 269 7.51 -41.03 -3.64
C ILE A 269 8.02 -39.83 -2.82
N PHE A 270 9.33 -39.58 -2.83
CA PHE A 270 9.91 -38.40 -2.21
C PHE A 270 9.24 -37.13 -2.70
N SER A 271 9.14 -36.94 -4.03
CA SER A 271 8.54 -35.73 -4.61
C SER A 271 7.07 -35.60 -4.26
N ALA A 272 6.29 -36.68 -4.27
CA ALA A 272 4.87 -36.66 -3.93
C ALA A 272 4.65 -36.28 -2.45
N VAL A 273 5.43 -36.87 -1.54
CA VAL A 273 5.34 -36.59 -0.10
C VAL A 273 5.75 -35.15 0.21
N ILE A 274 6.88 -34.70 -0.34
CA ILE A 274 7.34 -33.29 -0.13
C ILE A 274 6.30 -32.31 -0.68
N LEU A 275 5.79 -32.55 -1.90
CA LEU A 275 4.77 -31.69 -2.49
C LEU A 275 3.51 -31.62 -1.62
N PHE A 276 3.04 -32.77 -1.11
CA PHE A 276 1.87 -32.82 -0.23
C PHE A 276 2.10 -31.96 1.03
N PHE A 277 3.22 -32.15 1.73
CA PHE A 277 3.50 -31.39 2.95
C PHE A 277 3.78 -29.92 2.67
N CYS A 278 4.42 -29.55 1.56
CA CYS A 278 4.57 -28.15 1.16
C CYS A 278 3.22 -27.47 0.91
N LEU A 279 2.29 -28.15 0.19
CA LEU A 279 0.95 -27.62 -0.04
C LEU A 279 0.16 -27.48 1.27
N PHE A 280 0.30 -28.46 2.17
CA PHE A 280 -0.35 -28.42 3.47
C PHE A 280 0.20 -27.29 4.36
N GLU A 281 1.53 -27.15 4.43
CA GLU A 281 2.21 -26.04 5.12
C GLU A 281 1.76 -24.67 4.61
N ILE A 282 1.77 -24.48 3.28
CA ILE A 282 1.37 -23.20 2.65
C ILE A 282 -0.12 -22.92 2.95
N SER A 283 -0.98 -23.93 2.94
CA SER A 283 -2.41 -23.75 3.24
C SER A 283 -2.62 -23.28 4.68
N ILE A 284 -1.93 -23.89 5.65
CA ILE A 284 -1.98 -23.47 7.05
C ILE A 284 -1.43 -22.05 7.21
N ASN A 285 -0.25 -21.78 6.64
CA ASN A 285 0.35 -20.46 6.73
C ASN A 285 -0.54 -19.37 6.10
N SER A 286 -1.15 -19.67 4.94
CA SER A 286 -2.06 -18.74 4.26
C SER A 286 -3.30 -18.44 5.12
N TYR A 287 -3.85 -19.45 5.81
CA TYR A 287 -4.95 -19.26 6.73
C TYR A 287 -4.58 -18.25 7.83
N TYR A 288 -3.45 -18.42 8.50
CA TYR A 288 -3.00 -17.49 9.54
C TYR A 288 -2.72 -16.08 9.00
N GLN A 289 -2.15 -15.95 7.78
CA GLN A 289 -1.93 -14.65 7.17
C GLN A 289 -3.25 -13.92 6.86
N ILE A 290 -4.24 -14.64 6.31
CA ILE A 290 -5.57 -14.08 6.01
C ILE A 290 -6.29 -13.70 7.29
N ASP A 291 -6.25 -14.55 8.31
CA ASP A 291 -6.86 -14.28 9.61
C ASP A 291 -6.20 -13.07 10.30
N GLY A 292 -4.88 -13.00 10.28
CA GLY A 292 -4.13 -11.86 10.81
C GLY A 292 -4.50 -10.54 10.14
N ILE A 293 -4.55 -10.51 8.80
CA ILE A 293 -4.97 -9.33 8.04
C ILE A 293 -6.44 -8.99 8.34
N ALA A 294 -7.32 -9.98 8.43
CA ALA A 294 -8.74 -9.76 8.71
C ALA A 294 -8.98 -9.19 10.11
N ASN A 295 -8.14 -9.55 11.08
CA ASN A 295 -8.19 -9.00 12.44
C ASN A 295 -7.54 -7.61 12.56
N GLU A 296 -6.58 -7.30 11.67
CA GLU A 296 -5.88 -6.00 11.67
C GLU A 296 -6.67 -4.91 10.95
N TRP A 297 -7.40 -5.26 9.90
CA TRP A 297 -8.14 -4.34 9.04
C TRP A 297 -9.63 -4.64 9.09
N VAL A 298 -10.43 -3.57 9.13
CA VAL A 298 -11.89 -3.70 9.02
C VAL A 298 -12.25 -3.89 7.55
N PHE A 299 -12.65 -5.10 7.18
CA PHE A 299 -13.17 -5.41 5.86
C PHE A 299 -14.70 -5.38 5.86
N ALA A 300 -15.26 -4.68 4.89
CA ALA A 300 -16.70 -4.71 4.68
C ALA A 300 -17.18 -6.13 4.32
N ALA A 301 -18.29 -6.55 4.89
CA ALA A 301 -18.94 -7.81 4.49
C ALA A 301 -19.31 -7.75 2.99
N ARG A 302 -19.22 -8.88 2.29
CA ARG A 302 -19.57 -8.96 0.86
C ARG A 302 -20.98 -8.42 0.58
N SER A 303 -21.94 -8.70 1.45
CA SER A 303 -23.31 -8.20 1.35
C SER A 303 -23.37 -6.66 1.42
N SER A 304 -22.61 -6.03 2.32
CA SER A 304 -22.58 -4.56 2.41
C SER A 304 -21.86 -3.93 1.22
N TYR A 305 -20.82 -4.58 0.68
CA TYR A 305 -20.12 -4.13 -0.51
C TYR A 305 -20.99 -4.23 -1.77
N GLN A 306 -21.72 -5.34 -1.93
CA GLN A 306 -22.54 -5.61 -3.13
C GLN A 306 -23.97 -5.08 -3.02
N GLY A 307 -24.50 -4.90 -1.81
CA GLY A 307 -25.93 -4.60 -1.59
C GLY A 307 -26.42 -3.31 -2.21
N LYS A 308 -25.54 -2.30 -2.37
CA LYS A 308 -25.91 -1.01 -2.99
C LYS A 308 -25.68 -1.00 -4.52
N ILE A 309 -24.94 -1.96 -5.08
CA ILE A 309 -24.55 -1.95 -6.51
C ILE A 309 -25.77 -1.87 -7.44
N PRO A 310 -26.78 -2.75 -7.35
CA PRO A 310 -27.89 -2.72 -8.31
C PRO A 310 -28.68 -1.39 -8.31
N ALA A 311 -28.83 -0.79 -7.12
CA ALA A 311 -29.56 0.47 -6.97
C ALA A 311 -28.77 1.64 -7.56
N ILE A 312 -27.48 1.72 -7.22
CA ILE A 312 -26.61 2.83 -7.68
C ILE A 312 -26.34 2.71 -9.18
N ASP A 313 -26.06 1.51 -9.71
CA ASP A 313 -25.84 1.29 -11.14
C ASP A 313 -27.06 1.69 -11.97
N LYS A 314 -28.27 1.40 -11.48
CA LYS A 314 -29.48 1.83 -12.17
C LYS A 314 -29.64 3.34 -12.18
N LEU A 315 -29.38 4.02 -11.07
CA LEU A 315 -29.41 5.48 -10.98
C LEU A 315 -28.35 6.14 -11.85
N THR A 316 -27.12 5.61 -11.89
CA THR A 316 -26.04 6.18 -12.72
C THR A 316 -26.25 5.90 -14.20
N SER A 317 -26.84 4.75 -14.55
CA SER A 317 -27.17 4.41 -15.95
C SER A 317 -28.22 5.34 -16.51
N SER A 318 -29.18 5.83 -15.72
CA SER A 318 -30.19 6.79 -16.18
C SER A 318 -29.60 8.18 -16.52
N LEU A 319 -28.37 8.47 -16.10
CA LEU A 319 -27.67 9.73 -16.36
C LEU A 319 -26.78 9.69 -17.62
N GLN A 320 -26.60 8.53 -18.27
CA GLN A 320 -25.70 8.40 -19.43
C GLN A 320 -26.14 9.16 -20.66
N ASP A 321 -27.41 9.49 -20.77
CA ASP A 321 -27.95 10.28 -21.90
C ASP A 321 -27.66 11.78 -21.81
N ASP A 322 -27.17 12.28 -20.66
CA ASP A 322 -26.78 13.68 -20.50
C ASP A 322 -25.45 13.95 -21.20
N GLN A 323 -25.49 14.63 -22.33
CA GLN A 323 -24.32 14.98 -23.16
C GLN A 323 -23.43 16.04 -22.53
N ASN A 324 -23.89 16.71 -21.47
CA ASN A 324 -23.13 17.74 -20.79
C ASN A 324 -22.14 17.14 -19.81
N PHE A 325 -21.04 17.84 -19.57
CA PHE A 325 -20.15 17.47 -18.47
C PHE A 325 -20.78 17.86 -17.13
N TYR A 326 -20.89 16.89 -16.24
CA TYR A 326 -21.36 17.07 -14.87
C TYR A 326 -20.59 16.13 -13.94
N ARG A 327 -20.69 16.37 -12.63
CA ARG A 327 -20.21 15.48 -11.57
C ARG A 327 -21.37 14.94 -10.74
N THR A 328 -21.16 13.73 -10.24
CA THR A 328 -22.04 13.04 -9.30
C THR A 328 -21.25 12.71 -8.04
N GLU A 329 -21.87 12.83 -6.87
CA GLU A 329 -21.24 12.42 -5.60
C GLU A 329 -22.21 11.57 -4.77
N ILE A 330 -21.65 10.57 -4.08
CA ILE A 330 -22.37 9.74 -3.12
C ILE A 330 -22.12 10.29 -1.73
N LEU A 331 -23.20 10.65 -1.00
CA LEU A 331 -23.07 11.26 0.33
C LEU A 331 -22.65 10.26 1.41
N GLN A 332 -22.98 8.99 1.24
CA GLN A 332 -22.52 7.89 2.12
C GLN A 332 -21.66 6.92 1.29
N PRO A 333 -20.40 7.31 1.02
CA PRO A 333 -19.52 6.53 0.16
C PRO A 333 -19.18 5.18 0.78
N GLN A 334 -18.98 4.17 -0.06
CA GLN A 334 -18.52 2.85 0.36
C GLN A 334 -17.00 2.72 0.27
N THR A 335 -16.39 3.43 -0.66
CA THR A 335 -14.95 3.40 -0.90
C THR A 335 -14.42 4.80 -1.22
N GLY A 336 -13.10 4.98 -1.21
CA GLY A 336 -12.48 6.23 -1.65
C GLY A 336 -12.62 6.47 -3.16
N ASN A 337 -13.05 5.48 -3.94
CA ASN A 337 -13.14 5.52 -5.41
C ASN A 337 -14.50 5.03 -5.93
N ASP A 338 -15.59 5.43 -5.28
CA ASP A 338 -16.94 5.06 -5.73
C ASP A 338 -17.24 5.52 -7.16
N SER A 339 -16.67 6.63 -7.61
CA SER A 339 -16.77 7.10 -8.99
C SER A 339 -16.27 6.06 -10.01
N MET A 340 -15.16 5.37 -9.70
CA MET A 340 -14.64 4.27 -10.52
C MET A 340 -15.50 3.01 -10.41
N LYS A 341 -15.98 2.71 -9.20
CA LYS A 341 -16.80 1.53 -8.93
C LYS A 341 -18.14 1.58 -9.69
N TYR A 342 -18.76 2.75 -9.75
CA TYR A 342 -20.10 2.96 -10.30
C TYR A 342 -20.10 3.73 -11.62
N ASN A 343 -18.94 3.92 -12.25
CA ASN A 343 -18.77 4.55 -13.56
C ASN A 343 -19.43 5.93 -13.69
N PHE A 344 -19.17 6.82 -12.73
CA PHE A 344 -19.57 8.22 -12.81
C PHE A 344 -18.37 9.16 -12.60
N ARG A 345 -18.53 10.44 -12.94
CA ARG A 345 -17.50 11.47 -12.73
C ARG A 345 -17.69 12.09 -11.36
N GLY A 346 -16.75 11.87 -10.44
CA GLY A 346 -16.76 12.44 -9.08
C GLY A 346 -15.54 13.32 -8.80
N ILE A 347 -15.56 14.01 -7.66
CA ILE A 347 -14.41 14.68 -7.07
C ILE A 347 -13.72 13.76 -6.08
N SER A 348 -14.50 12.97 -5.33
CA SER A 348 -13.98 12.03 -4.35
C SER A 348 -13.07 10.99 -5.01
N GLN A 349 -11.86 10.87 -4.49
CA GLN A 349 -10.89 9.88 -4.99
C GLN A 349 -9.82 9.54 -3.97
N PHE A 350 -9.30 8.33 -4.07
CA PHE A 350 -8.06 7.90 -3.44
C PHE A 350 -7.02 7.62 -4.53
N SER A 351 -5.82 8.18 -4.37
CA SER A 351 -4.68 7.90 -5.25
C SER A 351 -3.39 8.04 -4.48
N SER A 352 -2.45 7.13 -4.69
CA SER A 352 -1.11 7.22 -4.10
C SER A 352 -0.28 8.37 -4.69
N VAL A 353 -0.73 8.95 -5.80
CA VAL A 353 -0.07 10.06 -6.48
C VAL A 353 -1.12 11.14 -6.75
N ARG A 354 -1.03 12.27 -6.02
CA ARG A 354 -1.93 13.41 -6.17
C ARG A 354 -1.16 14.71 -6.06
N ASN A 355 -1.59 15.71 -6.81
CA ASN A 355 -1.02 17.04 -6.74
C ASN A 355 -1.34 17.70 -5.39
N THR A 356 -0.32 18.08 -4.64
CA THR A 356 -0.43 18.65 -3.29
C THR A 356 -1.17 19.98 -3.29
N ASP A 357 -0.90 20.84 -4.28
CA ASP A 357 -1.53 22.17 -4.36
C ASP A 357 -3.02 22.06 -4.63
N THR A 358 -3.41 21.16 -5.55
CA THR A 358 -4.81 20.87 -5.83
C THR A 358 -5.53 20.32 -4.59
N SER A 359 -4.91 19.37 -3.89
CA SER A 359 -5.48 18.79 -2.67
C SER A 359 -5.64 19.81 -1.57
N SER A 360 -4.61 20.64 -1.34
CA SER A 360 -4.63 21.71 -0.33
C SER A 360 -5.68 22.79 -0.66
N THR A 361 -5.79 23.17 -1.93
CA THR A 361 -6.78 24.16 -2.37
C THR A 361 -8.20 23.64 -2.18
N LEU A 362 -8.47 22.41 -2.59
CA LEU A 362 -9.79 21.80 -2.43
C LEU A 362 -10.15 21.58 -0.96
N ASP A 363 -9.19 21.22 -0.11
CA ASP A 363 -9.39 21.09 1.33
C ASP A 363 -9.83 22.44 1.95
N LYS A 364 -9.18 23.53 1.59
CA LYS A 364 -9.55 24.88 2.03
C LYS A 364 -10.93 25.33 1.54
N LEU A 365 -11.42 24.71 0.46
CA LEU A 365 -12.76 24.95 -0.09
C LEU A 365 -13.82 23.97 0.44
N GLY A 366 -13.47 23.09 1.38
CA GLY A 366 -14.41 22.18 2.04
C GLY A 366 -14.52 20.78 1.44
N PHE A 367 -13.56 20.40 0.57
CA PHE A 367 -13.39 19.03 0.11
C PHE A 367 -12.27 18.40 0.94
N LYS A 368 -12.60 17.55 1.88
CA LYS A 368 -11.65 17.07 2.88
C LYS A 368 -10.53 16.21 2.29
N SER A 369 -9.28 16.50 2.63
CA SER A 369 -8.12 15.71 2.22
C SER A 369 -7.54 14.78 3.31
N ASP A 370 -8.13 14.73 4.49
CA ASP A 370 -7.71 13.93 5.66
C ASP A 370 -6.25 14.15 6.08
N GLY A 371 -5.70 15.34 5.84
CA GLY A 371 -4.31 15.67 6.17
C GLY A 371 -3.26 14.86 5.40
N THR A 372 -3.68 13.97 4.52
CA THR A 372 -2.84 13.20 3.60
C THR A 372 -3.15 13.60 2.17
N ASN A 373 -2.15 13.63 1.31
CA ASN A 373 -2.37 13.88 -0.12
C ASN A 373 -2.94 12.66 -0.86
N LEU A 374 -3.39 11.63 -0.14
CA LEU A 374 -3.89 10.38 -0.70
C LEU A 374 -5.39 10.41 -0.95
N ASN A 375 -6.16 11.06 -0.05
CA ASN A 375 -7.62 11.10 -0.11
C ASN A 375 -8.12 12.50 -0.46
N LEU A 376 -9.16 12.56 -1.26
CA LEU A 376 -10.04 13.71 -1.40
C LEU A 376 -11.47 13.22 -1.26
N ARG A 377 -12.22 13.80 -0.31
CA ARG A 377 -13.59 13.38 -0.02
C ARG A 377 -14.55 14.55 -0.15
N TYR A 378 -15.63 14.30 -0.84
CA TYR A 378 -16.78 15.18 -0.82
C TYR A 378 -17.56 14.95 0.48
N GLN A 379 -17.83 16.02 1.21
CA GLN A 379 -18.53 15.95 2.50
C GLN A 379 -19.77 16.83 2.53
N ASN A 380 -20.66 16.66 1.55
CA ASN A 380 -21.88 17.43 1.47
C ASN A 380 -21.61 18.94 1.51
N ASN A 381 -20.81 19.45 0.58
CA ASN A 381 -20.33 20.82 0.53
C ASN A 381 -21.47 21.85 0.33
N THR A 382 -21.15 23.13 0.37
CA THR A 382 -22.13 24.20 0.18
C THR A 382 -22.68 24.22 -1.24
N LEU A 383 -23.88 24.78 -1.43
CA LEU A 383 -24.48 24.96 -2.76
C LEU A 383 -23.55 25.73 -3.72
N LEU A 384 -22.84 26.74 -3.22
CA LEU A 384 -21.91 27.52 -4.04
C LEU A 384 -20.78 26.66 -4.62
N MET A 385 -20.19 25.79 -3.79
CA MET A 385 -19.13 24.89 -4.24
C MET A 385 -19.68 23.78 -5.12
N ASP A 386 -20.84 23.22 -4.79
CA ASP A 386 -21.50 22.23 -5.63
C ASP A 386 -21.77 22.78 -7.03
N SER A 387 -22.29 23.99 -7.09
CA SER A 387 -22.58 24.66 -8.36
C SER A 387 -21.31 24.94 -9.15
N LEU A 388 -20.30 25.54 -8.52
CA LEU A 388 -19.05 25.93 -9.18
C LEU A 388 -18.25 24.72 -9.70
N PHE A 389 -18.23 23.62 -8.94
CA PHE A 389 -17.52 22.39 -9.33
C PHE A 389 -18.38 21.45 -10.19
N GLY A 390 -19.56 21.89 -10.63
CA GLY A 390 -20.46 21.15 -11.53
C GLY A 390 -20.99 19.87 -10.91
N ILE A 391 -21.18 19.84 -9.57
CA ILE A 391 -21.84 18.72 -8.88
C ILE A 391 -23.34 18.84 -9.13
N LYS A 392 -23.79 18.17 -10.18
CA LYS A 392 -25.16 18.20 -10.66
C LYS A 392 -26.02 17.17 -9.96
N TYR A 393 -25.43 16.06 -9.52
CA TYR A 393 -26.18 14.98 -8.91
C TYR A 393 -25.58 14.56 -7.57
N ASN A 394 -26.45 14.30 -6.58
CA ASN A 394 -26.10 13.58 -5.36
C ASN A 394 -26.90 12.29 -5.27
N ILE A 395 -26.24 11.20 -4.87
CA ILE A 395 -26.88 9.92 -4.52
C ILE A 395 -26.80 9.77 -3.01
N SER A 396 -27.94 9.49 -2.37
CA SER A 396 -28.01 9.40 -0.90
C SER A 396 -29.12 8.46 -0.47
N ASP A 397 -28.94 7.83 0.70
CA ASP A 397 -29.97 7.03 1.39
C ASP A 397 -30.93 7.89 2.24
N ARG A 398 -30.64 9.19 2.36
CA ARG A 398 -31.45 10.17 3.07
C ARG A 398 -31.50 11.51 2.33
N ASN A 399 -32.48 12.34 2.65
CA ASN A 399 -32.57 13.68 2.06
C ASN A 399 -31.34 14.52 2.44
N PRO A 400 -30.58 15.06 1.49
CA PRO A 400 -29.42 15.91 1.76
C PRO A 400 -29.79 17.27 2.39
N GLN A 401 -31.09 17.64 2.37
CA GLN A 401 -31.64 18.91 2.88
C GLN A 401 -30.90 20.13 2.31
N LYS A 402 -30.59 20.11 1.03
CA LYS A 402 -29.95 21.19 0.31
C LYS A 402 -30.96 22.00 -0.50
N PHE A 403 -30.85 23.32 -0.42
CA PHE A 403 -31.55 24.21 -1.30
C PHE A 403 -31.18 23.93 -2.77
N ALA A 404 -32.13 24.03 -3.68
CA ALA A 404 -31.99 23.78 -5.13
C ALA A 404 -31.65 22.32 -5.50
N PHE A 405 -31.71 21.37 -4.56
CA PHE A 405 -31.60 19.94 -4.84
C PHE A 405 -32.97 19.27 -4.83
N HIS A 406 -33.38 18.77 -5.98
CA HIS A 406 -34.69 18.12 -6.17
C HIS A 406 -34.53 16.62 -6.37
N LYS A 407 -35.41 15.85 -5.75
CA LYS A 407 -35.47 14.41 -5.93
C LYS A 407 -35.88 14.07 -7.37
N LEU A 408 -35.09 13.26 -8.07
CA LEU A 408 -35.39 12.74 -9.39
C LEU A 408 -35.96 11.32 -9.35
N GLU A 409 -35.21 10.39 -8.80
CA GLU A 409 -35.51 8.97 -8.85
C GLU A 409 -35.06 8.27 -7.55
N THR A 410 -35.72 7.16 -7.21
CA THR A 410 -35.33 6.32 -6.08
C THR A 410 -35.24 4.87 -6.55
N GLN A 411 -34.15 4.20 -6.17
CA GLN A 411 -33.94 2.77 -6.38
C GLN A 411 -33.54 2.12 -5.05
N GLY A 412 -34.37 1.21 -4.56
CA GLY A 412 -34.18 0.64 -3.22
C GLY A 412 -34.18 1.74 -2.15
N ASN A 413 -33.10 1.81 -1.39
CA ASN A 413 -32.86 2.84 -0.38
C ASN A 413 -31.98 4.01 -0.88
N GLN A 414 -31.61 4.04 -2.15
CA GLN A 414 -30.81 5.09 -2.74
C GLN A 414 -31.68 6.04 -3.55
N THR A 415 -31.48 7.34 -3.36
CA THR A 415 -32.23 8.39 -4.08
C THR A 415 -31.26 9.29 -4.81
N LEU A 416 -31.56 9.61 -6.05
CA LEU A 416 -30.88 10.56 -6.91
C LEU A 416 -31.50 11.94 -6.73
N TYR A 417 -30.68 12.93 -6.42
CA TYR A 417 -31.05 14.34 -6.30
C TYR A 417 -30.30 15.16 -7.36
N GLN A 418 -31.00 16.09 -8.00
CA GLN A 418 -30.41 17.01 -8.98
C GLN A 418 -30.29 18.41 -8.41
N ASN A 419 -29.11 19.00 -8.61
CA ASN A 419 -28.81 20.40 -8.37
C ASN A 419 -29.14 21.22 -9.63
N GLU A 420 -30.12 22.08 -9.55
CA GLU A 420 -30.52 22.96 -10.67
C GLU A 420 -29.54 24.12 -10.93
N MET A 421 -28.68 24.41 -9.93
CA MET A 421 -27.72 25.51 -9.99
C MET A 421 -26.32 25.05 -10.44
N ALA A 422 -26.15 23.80 -10.86
CA ALA A 422 -24.85 23.28 -11.29
C ALA A 422 -24.37 24.01 -12.55
N LEU A 423 -23.17 24.56 -12.49
CA LEU A 423 -22.52 25.22 -13.62
C LEU A 423 -21.86 24.20 -14.55
N SER A 424 -21.57 24.61 -15.77
CA SER A 424 -20.76 23.84 -16.71
C SER A 424 -19.31 23.74 -16.22
N LEU A 425 -18.56 22.77 -16.79
CA LEU A 425 -17.13 22.56 -16.43
C LEU A 425 -16.25 23.80 -16.65
N ALA A 426 -16.61 24.62 -17.63
CA ALA A 426 -15.86 25.83 -17.97
C ALA A 426 -16.81 27.03 -18.08
N PHE A 427 -16.36 28.15 -17.58
CA PHE A 427 -17.01 29.45 -17.69
C PHE A 427 -15.95 30.53 -17.89
N LEU A 428 -16.36 31.66 -18.47
CA LEU A 428 -15.48 32.80 -18.67
C LEU A 428 -15.57 33.75 -17.47
N THR A 429 -14.42 34.26 -17.05
CA THR A 429 -14.34 35.34 -16.06
C THR A 429 -13.39 36.43 -16.56
N ALA A 430 -13.70 37.68 -16.28
CA ALA A 430 -12.82 38.81 -16.58
C ALA A 430 -11.82 39.10 -15.45
N SER A 431 -12.01 38.47 -14.29
CA SER A 431 -11.17 38.70 -13.12
C SER A 431 -10.01 37.74 -13.05
N PRO A 432 -8.81 38.19 -12.65
CA PRO A 432 -7.68 37.32 -12.44
C PRO A 432 -7.95 36.38 -11.24
N TYR A 433 -7.66 35.11 -11.40
CA TYR A 433 -7.82 34.08 -10.35
C TYR A 433 -6.54 33.85 -9.52
N LYS A 434 -5.48 34.60 -9.80
CA LYS A 434 -4.18 34.47 -9.10
C LYS A 434 -4.24 35.16 -7.74
N ASP A 435 -3.43 34.62 -6.82
CA ASP A 435 -3.18 35.21 -5.49
C ASP A 435 -4.43 35.37 -4.60
N ILE A 436 -5.36 34.41 -4.69
CA ILE A 436 -6.51 34.35 -3.80
C ILE A 436 -6.04 33.98 -2.39
N PRO A 437 -6.24 34.84 -1.39
CA PRO A 437 -5.81 34.55 -0.03
C PRO A 437 -6.74 33.51 0.61
N PHE A 438 -6.18 32.38 0.99
CA PHE A 438 -6.87 31.35 1.75
C PHE A 438 -6.47 31.39 3.22
N SER A 439 -7.45 31.22 4.11
CA SER A 439 -7.32 31.11 5.56
C SER A 439 -7.64 29.68 6.02
N ASN A 440 -7.75 29.48 7.34
CA ASN A 440 -8.24 28.24 7.92
C ASN A 440 -9.78 28.18 8.06
N LEU A 441 -10.49 29.19 7.52
CA LEU A 441 -11.95 29.30 7.60
C LEU A 441 -12.55 29.01 6.22
N THR A 442 -13.12 27.82 6.05
CA THR A 442 -13.64 27.31 4.78
C THR A 442 -14.66 28.24 4.12
N LEU A 443 -15.65 28.72 4.87
CA LEU A 443 -16.69 29.61 4.32
C LEU A 443 -16.15 30.98 3.90
N ASP A 444 -15.15 31.51 4.60
CA ASP A 444 -14.47 32.73 4.19
C ASP A 444 -13.64 32.50 2.93
N ASN A 445 -13.00 31.35 2.81
CA ASN A 445 -12.28 30.96 1.60
C ASN A 445 -13.21 30.87 0.39
N GLN A 446 -14.36 30.23 0.55
CA GLN A 446 -15.38 30.12 -0.52
C GLN A 446 -15.87 31.50 -0.95
N LYS A 447 -16.18 32.39 0.02
CA LYS A 447 -16.57 33.79 -0.26
C LYS A 447 -15.46 34.52 -1.03
N ASN A 448 -14.22 34.46 -0.56
CA ASN A 448 -13.09 35.12 -1.20
C ASN A 448 -12.87 34.60 -2.61
N PHE A 449 -12.92 33.27 -2.79
CA PHE A 449 -12.75 32.63 -4.09
C PHE A 449 -13.81 33.11 -5.10
N LEU A 450 -15.09 33.13 -4.72
CA LEU A 450 -16.17 33.60 -5.58
C LEU A 450 -16.07 35.10 -5.90
N ASN A 451 -15.75 35.92 -4.90
CA ASN A 451 -15.58 37.35 -5.11
C ASN A 451 -14.42 37.65 -6.07
N HIS A 452 -13.32 36.91 -5.97
CA HIS A 452 -12.22 37.01 -6.96
C HIS A 452 -12.65 36.59 -8.37
N LEU A 453 -13.40 35.51 -8.49
CA LEU A 453 -13.88 35.03 -9.81
C LEU A 453 -14.85 36.00 -10.45
N THR A 454 -15.72 36.64 -9.67
CA THR A 454 -16.78 37.53 -10.19
C THR A 454 -16.35 39.00 -10.26
N GLY A 455 -15.24 39.35 -9.64
CA GLY A 455 -14.82 40.77 -9.48
C GLY A 455 -15.75 41.58 -8.57
N GLN A 456 -16.53 40.89 -7.72
CA GLN A 456 -17.51 41.53 -6.82
C GLN A 456 -17.07 41.39 -5.36
N SER A 457 -17.77 42.09 -4.46
CA SER A 457 -17.56 42.05 -3.02
C SER A 457 -18.88 41.71 -2.32
N LEU A 458 -19.39 40.50 -2.56
CA LEU A 458 -20.66 40.04 -2.01
C LEU A 458 -20.44 39.25 -0.72
N THR A 459 -21.43 39.28 0.16
CA THR A 459 -21.48 38.45 1.37
C THR A 459 -22.44 37.30 1.13
N TYR A 460 -21.90 36.09 0.95
CA TYR A 460 -22.67 34.87 0.66
C TYR A 460 -23.15 34.19 1.94
N TYR A 461 -22.45 34.38 3.07
CA TYR A 461 -22.73 33.71 4.33
C TYR A 461 -22.81 34.73 5.46
N GLN A 462 -23.84 34.63 6.27
CA GLN A 462 -23.98 35.36 7.52
C GLN A 462 -23.58 34.47 8.68
N ARG A 463 -22.64 34.89 9.52
CA ARG A 463 -22.25 34.12 10.69
C ARG A 463 -23.34 34.25 11.77
N LEU A 464 -23.82 33.09 12.25
CA LEU A 464 -24.68 33.02 13.41
C LEU A 464 -23.83 32.68 14.65
N HIS A 465 -24.20 33.31 15.77
CA HIS A 465 -23.59 33.02 17.06
C HIS A 465 -24.61 32.24 17.92
N PRO A 466 -24.16 31.22 18.69
CA PRO A 466 -25.03 30.53 19.63
C PRO A 466 -25.64 31.46 20.64
N LEU A 467 -26.92 31.30 20.95
CA LEU A 467 -27.66 32.10 21.97
C LEU A 467 -27.32 31.64 23.39
N LYS A 468 -27.05 30.34 23.57
CA LYS A 468 -26.60 29.78 24.83
C LYS A 468 -25.50 28.74 24.54
N THR A 469 -24.43 28.84 25.27
CA THR A 469 -23.44 27.77 25.40
C THR A 469 -23.44 27.36 26.86
N GLY A 470 -23.58 26.06 27.10
CA GLY A 470 -23.57 25.51 28.46
C GLY A 470 -22.27 25.69 29.24
N ALA A 471 -21.26 26.26 28.61
CA ALA A 471 -19.98 26.63 29.21
C ALA A 471 -19.31 27.71 28.34
N ASP A 472 -19.08 28.88 28.96
CA ASP A 472 -18.14 29.93 28.55
C ASP A 472 -18.45 30.88 27.39
N ASP A 473 -17.99 32.11 27.54
CA ASP A 473 -18.14 33.31 26.74
C ASP A 473 -18.00 33.10 25.21
N PRO A 474 -19.03 33.39 24.40
CA PRO A 474 -19.00 33.28 22.94
C PRO A 474 -17.98 34.18 22.24
N SER A 475 -17.40 35.16 22.95
CA SER A 475 -16.42 36.10 22.40
C SER A 475 -15.03 35.49 22.20
N GLN A 476 -14.74 34.31 22.74
CA GLN A 476 -13.40 33.74 22.79
C GLN A 476 -13.08 32.69 21.70
N GLY A 477 -13.87 32.54 20.67
CA GLY A 477 -13.61 31.54 19.61
C GLY A 477 -13.80 30.09 20.08
N PRO A 478 -13.61 29.08 19.22
CA PRO A 478 -13.86 27.69 19.56
C PRO A 478 -12.93 27.25 20.68
N GLN A 479 -13.44 27.19 21.89
CA GLN A 479 -12.71 26.58 23.00
C GLN A 479 -12.61 25.09 22.70
N LYS A 480 -11.41 24.52 22.85
CA LYS A 480 -11.20 23.08 22.85
C LYS A 480 -12.05 22.52 23.99
N ALA A 481 -13.15 21.88 23.67
CA ALA A 481 -13.87 21.08 24.63
C ALA A 481 -12.90 19.99 25.09
N LYS A 482 -12.35 20.15 26.30
CA LYS A 482 -11.56 19.11 26.94
C LYS A 482 -12.57 18.06 27.38
N VAL A 483 -12.78 17.07 26.52
CA VAL A 483 -13.51 15.86 26.94
C VAL A 483 -12.54 15.12 27.84
N GLU A 484 -12.71 15.23 29.15
CA GLU A 484 -12.15 14.28 30.09
C GLU A 484 -12.92 12.98 29.87
N ALA A 485 -12.33 12.09 29.09
CA ALA A 485 -12.86 10.75 28.88
C ALA A 485 -12.68 9.95 30.18
N ASP A 486 -13.71 9.90 30.98
CA ASP A 486 -13.91 8.76 31.83
C ASP A 486 -14.16 7.55 30.90
N SER A 487 -13.45 6.47 31.11
CA SER A 487 -13.17 5.36 30.19
C SER A 487 -14.37 4.57 29.64
N PHE A 488 -15.59 5.09 29.68
CA PHE A 488 -16.83 4.42 29.26
C PHE A 488 -17.83 5.27 28.47
N LEU A 489 -17.54 6.54 28.15
CA LEU A 489 -18.46 7.36 27.35
C LEU A 489 -18.15 7.26 25.87
N THR A 490 -18.97 6.48 25.17
CA THR A 490 -18.90 6.29 23.71
C THR A 490 -19.50 7.45 22.92
N TYR A 491 -20.17 8.42 23.53
CA TYR A 491 -20.82 9.53 22.84
C TYR A 491 -20.74 10.82 23.67
N ALA A 492 -20.29 11.90 23.04
CA ALA A 492 -20.46 13.27 23.56
C ALA A 492 -21.36 14.05 22.60
N SER A 493 -22.37 14.74 23.11
CA SER A 493 -23.22 15.65 22.34
C SER A 493 -22.98 17.09 22.79
N ILE A 494 -22.86 18.00 21.83
CA ILE A 494 -22.82 19.45 22.10
C ILE A 494 -24.03 20.05 21.40
N GLU A 495 -24.90 20.70 22.18
CA GLU A 495 -26.11 21.33 21.68
C GLU A 495 -25.92 22.84 21.60
N TYR A 496 -26.29 23.42 20.47
CA TYR A 496 -26.28 24.87 20.23
C TYR A 496 -27.68 25.36 19.91
N GLU A 497 -28.13 26.41 20.55
CA GLU A 497 -29.35 27.12 20.22
C GLU A 497 -28.99 28.29 19.29
N LEU A 498 -29.59 28.34 18.09
CA LEU A 498 -29.35 29.36 17.08
C LEU A 498 -30.66 30.09 16.76
N TYR A 499 -30.60 31.40 16.62
CA TYR A 499 -31.72 32.19 16.11
C TYR A 499 -31.53 32.50 14.63
N VAL A 500 -32.47 32.05 13.81
CA VAL A 500 -32.49 32.26 12.36
C VAL A 500 -33.65 33.18 12.01
N GLN A 501 -33.38 34.34 11.47
CA GLN A 501 -34.41 35.37 11.22
C GLN A 501 -35.34 35.01 10.05
N ASN A 502 -34.79 34.37 9.01
CA ASN A 502 -35.51 33.99 7.79
C ASN A 502 -35.20 32.56 7.41
N ASP A 503 -36.07 31.92 6.66
CA ASP A 503 -35.80 30.59 6.08
C ASP A 503 -34.54 30.64 5.22
N SER A 504 -33.53 29.89 5.61
CA SER A 504 -32.22 29.87 4.95
C SER A 504 -31.51 28.53 5.13
N GLN A 505 -30.54 28.28 4.26
CA GLN A 505 -29.68 27.11 4.37
C GLN A 505 -28.64 27.33 5.47
N LEU A 506 -28.67 26.47 6.48
CA LEU A 506 -27.65 26.46 7.52
C LEU A 506 -26.44 25.61 7.08
N TYR A 507 -25.24 26.15 7.26
CA TYR A 507 -23.98 25.44 7.08
C TYR A 507 -23.21 25.41 8.41
N VAL A 508 -22.76 24.23 8.79
CA VAL A 508 -21.92 24.01 9.97
C VAL A 508 -20.51 23.65 9.51
N ASN A 509 -19.53 24.44 9.94
CA ASN A 509 -18.12 24.17 9.67
C ASN A 509 -17.42 23.68 10.94
N LEU A 510 -16.92 22.46 10.92
CA LEU A 510 -16.25 21.79 12.04
C LEU A 510 -14.80 21.45 11.64
N PRO A 511 -13.88 22.44 11.58
CA PRO A 511 -12.55 22.28 11.00
C PRO A 511 -11.62 21.34 11.75
N SER A 512 -11.95 21.02 13.01
CA SER A 512 -11.11 20.19 13.89
C SER A 512 -11.69 18.81 14.18
N LEU A 513 -12.76 18.40 13.50
CA LEU A 513 -13.34 17.07 13.65
C LEU A 513 -12.53 16.09 12.79
N GLU A 514 -11.65 15.34 13.44
CA GLU A 514 -11.03 14.16 12.87
C GLU A 514 -11.94 12.97 13.18
N PHE A 515 -12.42 12.30 12.13
CA PHE A 515 -13.07 11.01 12.28
C PHE A 515 -11.97 9.96 12.24
N GLU A 516 -11.60 9.43 13.41
CA GLU A 516 -10.86 8.17 13.47
C GLU A 516 -11.81 7.06 13.05
N ASN A 517 -11.43 6.32 12.00
CA ASN A 517 -12.12 5.10 11.59
C ASN A 517 -11.61 3.90 12.38
#